data_2712b362af879d1d94a325f70b74a061
#
_entry.id   2712b362af879d1d94a325f70b74a061
#
_cell.length_a   1.000
_cell.length_b   1.000
_cell.length_c   1.000
_cell.angle_alpha   90.00
_cell.angle_beta   90.00
_cell.angle_gamma   90.00
#
_symmetry.space_group_name_H-M   'P 1'
#
loop_
_entity.id
_entity.type
_entity.pdbx_description
1 polymer ?
#
loop_
_entity_poly.entity_id
_entity_poly.type
_entity_poly.pdbx_seq_one_letter_code
_entity_poly.pdbx_strand_id
1 'polypeptide(L)'
;MKSNTINFLSNNKDIGKRIDSLIAEKITSFSRNRVQNLISSGHVLFNKLKVTNQSFKVNKIAKIEIYIPPKEKLLIEPQKIDLNIIYEDFDLIVINKNAGMVVHPSFGNIDNTLVNALLYHCKSSLSGIGGVERPGIVHRLDKMTSGLLVIAKNDLTHIELSKQFKNRTVTKKYMAITQDKMLSKTGSVEDNIVRSRKNRKIMTTTKQNIGKEAKTIYRLVKELEFNRQLFLNLIECTLETGRTHQIR
;
A
#
# COMPACT_ATOMS: atom_id res chain seq x y z
N MET A 1 2.56 30.55 6.65
CA MET A 1 2.03 29.17 6.67
C MET A 1 1.60 28.85 8.09
N LYS A 2 0.32 28.58 8.36
CA LYS A 2 -0.16 28.26 9.72
C LYS A 2 0.39 26.90 10.12
N SER A 3 1.28 26.87 11.12
CA SER A 3 1.75 25.64 11.75
C SER A 3 0.57 25.01 12.52
N ASN A 4 0.14 23.82 12.09
CA ASN A 4 -0.88 23.08 12.84
C ASN A 4 -0.22 22.48 14.11
N THR A 5 -0.40 23.18 15.24
CA THR A 5 0.01 22.68 16.54
C THR A 5 -1.23 22.16 17.27
N ILE A 6 -1.19 20.88 17.66
CA ILE A 6 -2.19 20.29 18.56
C ILE A 6 -1.59 20.28 19.95
N ASN A 7 -2.38 20.67 20.96
CA ASN A 7 -1.93 20.62 22.34
C ASN A 7 -3.04 20.12 23.27
N PHE A 8 -2.64 19.47 24.36
CA PHE A 8 -3.52 19.05 25.44
C PHE A 8 -2.75 18.97 26.76
N LEU A 9 -3.48 18.99 27.87
CA LEU A 9 -2.94 18.83 29.24
C LEU A 9 -3.07 17.34 29.62
N SER A 10 -2.00 16.72 30.08
CA SER A 10 -2.06 15.41 30.74
C SER A 10 -2.69 15.51 32.13
N ASN A 11 -3.21 14.41 32.63
CA ASN A 11 -3.82 14.35 33.98
C ASN A 11 -3.19 13.25 34.82
N ASN A 12 -3.64 13.10 36.09
CA ASN A 12 -3.10 12.09 37.01
C ASN A 12 -3.17 10.65 36.48
N LYS A 13 -4.20 10.30 35.69
CA LYS A 13 -4.35 8.95 35.09
C LYS A 13 -3.37 8.68 33.94
N ASP A 14 -2.71 9.71 33.47
CA ASP A 14 -1.74 9.62 32.35
C ASP A 14 -0.31 9.43 32.86
N ILE A 15 -0.07 9.64 34.15
CA ILE A 15 1.25 9.44 34.78
C ILE A 15 1.65 7.96 34.68
N GLY A 16 2.88 7.69 34.25
CA GLY A 16 3.42 6.35 33.99
C GLY A 16 3.16 5.81 32.58
N LYS A 17 2.18 6.36 31.85
CA LYS A 17 1.96 5.97 30.43
C LYS A 17 3.13 6.40 29.56
N ARG A 18 3.37 5.64 28.50
CA ARG A 18 4.30 6.05 27.45
C ARG A 18 3.68 7.20 26.65
N ILE A 19 4.47 8.20 26.33
CA ILE A 19 4.01 9.40 25.62
C ILE A 19 3.47 9.05 24.20
N ASP A 20 4.07 8.08 23.51
CA ASP A 20 3.61 7.64 22.20
C ASP A 20 2.20 7.02 22.26
N SER A 21 1.92 6.26 23.29
CA SER A 21 0.61 5.63 23.51
C SER A 21 -0.43 6.66 23.94
N LEU A 22 -0.06 7.56 24.86
CA LEU A 22 -0.95 8.63 25.34
C LEU A 22 -1.40 9.56 24.21
N ILE A 23 -0.46 9.99 23.35
CA ILE A 23 -0.79 10.88 22.23
C ILE A 23 -1.71 10.15 21.23
N ALA A 24 -1.45 8.87 20.91
CA ALA A 24 -2.30 8.10 20.02
C ALA A 24 -3.69 7.83 20.60
N GLU A 25 -3.83 7.69 21.92
CA GLU A 25 -5.11 7.59 22.63
C GLU A 25 -5.92 8.89 22.56
N LYS A 26 -5.26 10.04 22.77
CA LYS A 26 -5.91 11.36 22.79
C LYS A 26 -6.22 11.88 21.38
N ILE A 27 -5.41 11.52 20.39
CA ILE A 27 -5.56 11.98 19.00
C ILE A 27 -5.85 10.78 18.10
N THR A 28 -7.10 10.37 18.04
CA THR A 28 -7.56 9.18 17.32
C THR A 28 -7.26 9.19 15.81
N SER A 29 -7.03 10.37 15.22
CA SER A 29 -6.63 10.53 13.82
C SER A 29 -5.15 10.18 13.57
N PHE A 30 -4.34 9.91 14.61
CA PHE A 30 -2.94 9.57 14.51
C PHE A 30 -2.72 8.10 14.81
N SER A 31 -2.07 7.38 13.86
CA SER A 31 -1.54 6.06 14.19
C SER A 31 -0.36 6.18 15.14
N ARG A 32 -0.15 5.17 15.99
CA ARG A 32 1.01 5.14 16.91
C ARG A 32 2.34 5.30 16.17
N ASN A 33 2.51 4.72 14.97
CA ASN A 33 3.71 4.91 14.15
C ASN A 33 3.91 6.37 13.75
N ARG A 34 2.84 7.09 13.41
CA ARG A 34 2.91 8.52 13.09
C ARG A 34 3.39 9.32 14.31
N VAL A 35 2.84 9.01 15.48
CA VAL A 35 3.25 9.66 16.74
C VAL A 35 4.72 9.40 17.04
N GLN A 36 5.18 8.15 16.91
CA GLN A 36 6.57 7.76 17.11
C GLN A 36 7.53 8.52 16.19
N ASN A 37 7.16 8.69 14.92
CA ASN A 37 7.94 9.49 13.97
C ASN A 37 8.00 10.97 14.39
N LEU A 38 6.86 11.57 14.79
CA LEU A 38 6.85 12.95 15.29
C LEU A 38 7.72 13.14 16.52
N ILE A 39 7.72 12.18 17.46
CA ILE A 39 8.59 12.19 18.63
C ILE A 39 10.06 12.13 18.22
N SER A 40 10.45 11.14 17.40
CA SER A 40 11.84 10.96 16.96
C SER A 40 12.38 12.16 16.20
N SER A 41 11.53 12.82 15.41
CA SER A 41 11.88 14.04 14.66
C SER A 41 11.81 15.29 15.55
N GLY A 42 11.50 15.14 16.84
CA GLY A 42 11.49 16.24 17.82
C GLY A 42 10.36 17.23 17.66
N HIS A 43 9.24 16.80 17.08
CA HIS A 43 8.03 17.60 16.92
C HIS A 43 7.06 17.49 18.11
N VAL A 44 7.50 16.89 19.22
CA VAL A 44 6.70 16.75 20.44
C VAL A 44 7.43 17.43 21.60
N LEU A 45 6.70 18.31 22.29
CA LEU A 45 7.17 18.97 23.50
C LEU A 45 6.37 18.47 24.71
N PHE A 46 7.03 18.22 25.82
CA PHE A 46 6.46 17.93 27.12
C PHE A 46 6.86 19.06 28.07
N ASN A 47 5.91 19.88 28.45
CA ASN A 47 6.12 21.09 29.23
C ASN A 47 7.22 22.00 28.64
N LYS A 48 7.10 22.30 27.34
CA LYS A 48 8.05 23.09 26.52
C LYS A 48 9.42 22.42 26.25
N LEU A 49 9.69 21.25 26.81
CA LEU A 49 10.93 20.50 26.60
C LEU A 49 10.73 19.48 25.46
N LYS A 50 11.67 19.45 24.56
CA LYS A 50 11.65 18.53 23.40
C LYS A 50 11.81 17.09 23.82
N VAL A 51 10.90 16.22 23.40
CA VAL A 51 10.96 14.78 23.62
C VAL A 51 11.31 14.09 22.32
N THR A 52 12.40 13.31 22.31
CA THR A 52 12.83 12.51 21.15
C THR A 52 12.76 11.00 21.42
N ASN A 53 12.68 10.62 22.70
CA ASN A 53 12.54 9.22 23.09
C ASN A 53 11.07 8.77 23.02
N GLN A 54 10.76 7.87 22.07
CA GLN A 54 9.40 7.31 21.89
C GLN A 54 8.87 6.58 23.13
N SER A 55 9.77 6.09 24.00
CA SER A 55 9.43 5.36 25.23
C SER A 55 9.34 6.25 26.46
N PHE A 56 9.48 7.56 26.30
CA PHE A 56 9.38 8.51 27.40
C PHE A 56 8.08 8.29 28.17
N LYS A 57 8.18 8.13 29.49
CA LYS A 57 7.03 8.00 30.40
C LYS A 57 6.63 9.36 30.95
N VAL A 58 5.33 9.65 30.85
CA VAL A 58 4.78 10.86 31.50
C VAL A 58 4.98 10.77 33.00
N ASN A 59 5.72 11.69 33.58
CA ASN A 59 6.15 11.66 35.00
C ASN A 59 5.44 12.71 35.87
N LYS A 60 4.70 13.62 35.26
CA LYS A 60 3.92 14.68 35.95
C LYS A 60 2.83 15.20 35.03
N ILE A 61 1.89 15.94 35.58
CA ILE A 61 0.92 16.70 34.76
C ILE A 61 1.68 17.79 34.01
N ALA A 62 1.53 17.80 32.69
CA ALA A 62 2.22 18.74 31.80
C ALA A 62 1.46 19.01 30.54
N LYS A 63 1.69 20.16 29.92
CA LYS A 63 1.23 20.47 28.59
C LYS A 63 2.05 19.69 27.56
N ILE A 64 1.35 18.93 26.72
CA ILE A 64 1.94 18.21 25.58
C ILE A 64 1.56 18.99 24.32
N GLU A 65 2.57 19.36 23.54
CA GLU A 65 2.41 20.13 22.32
C GLU A 65 3.02 19.32 21.18
N ILE A 66 2.22 19.13 20.12
CA ILE A 66 2.62 18.34 18.96
C ILE A 66 2.60 19.28 17.74
N TYR A 67 3.77 19.52 17.20
CA TYR A 67 3.92 20.25 15.95
C TYR A 67 3.76 19.29 14.78
N ILE A 68 2.81 19.58 13.91
CA ILE A 68 2.61 18.82 12.69
C ILE A 68 3.35 19.56 11.57
N PRO A 69 4.50 19.06 11.13
CA PRO A 69 5.20 19.67 10.01
C PRO A 69 4.29 19.62 8.78
N PRO A 70 4.34 20.62 7.91
CA PRO A 70 3.67 20.55 6.62
C PRO A 70 4.16 19.28 5.92
N LYS A 71 3.24 18.55 5.29
CA LYS A 71 3.66 17.42 4.43
C LYS A 71 4.66 17.98 3.43
N GLU A 72 5.89 17.48 3.46
CA GLU A 72 6.77 17.64 2.33
C GLU A 72 6.01 17.07 1.13
N LYS A 73 5.68 17.93 0.18
CA LYS A 73 5.18 17.47 -1.11
C LYS A 73 6.35 16.74 -1.73
N LEU A 74 6.31 15.41 -1.72
CA LEU A 74 7.14 14.63 -2.62
C LEU A 74 6.78 15.12 -4.03
N LEU A 75 7.60 16.02 -4.57
CA LEU A 75 7.48 16.41 -5.96
C LEU A 75 7.94 15.20 -6.76
N ILE A 76 6.96 14.44 -7.26
CA ILE A 76 7.25 13.33 -8.17
C ILE A 76 7.54 13.94 -9.52
N GLU A 77 8.79 13.86 -9.94
CA GLU A 77 9.23 14.39 -11.22
C GLU A 77 8.71 13.52 -12.38
N PRO A 78 8.10 14.13 -13.42
CA PRO A 78 7.78 13.44 -14.65
C PRO A 78 9.05 12.87 -15.32
N GLN A 79 9.01 11.60 -15.72
CA GLN A 79 10.14 10.96 -16.38
C GLN A 79 9.71 10.33 -17.71
N LYS A 80 10.52 10.54 -18.75
CA LYS A 80 10.30 9.89 -20.05
C LYS A 80 10.68 8.42 -19.94
N ILE A 81 9.68 7.59 -19.66
CA ILE A 81 9.77 6.14 -19.57
C ILE A 81 8.70 5.58 -20.52
N ASP A 82 9.09 4.66 -21.38
CA ASP A 82 8.17 4.07 -22.35
C ASP A 82 7.08 3.25 -21.66
N LEU A 83 5.84 3.51 -22.04
CA LEU A 83 4.65 2.81 -21.55
C LEU A 83 4.10 1.91 -22.65
N ASN A 84 3.85 0.64 -22.32
CA ASN A 84 3.11 -0.27 -23.19
C ASN A 84 1.60 -0.01 -23.00
N ILE A 85 1.07 0.97 -23.77
CA ILE A 85 -0.33 1.38 -23.72
C ILE A 85 -1.16 0.42 -24.55
N ILE A 86 -2.18 -0.19 -23.94
CA ILE A 86 -3.11 -1.12 -24.59
C ILE A 86 -4.37 -0.40 -25.05
N TYR A 87 -4.80 0.61 -24.27
CA TYR A 87 -5.96 1.43 -24.58
C TYR A 87 -5.82 2.79 -23.91
N GLU A 88 -6.26 3.83 -24.56
CA GLU A 88 -6.33 5.18 -23.98
C GLU A 88 -7.49 5.96 -24.62
N ASP A 89 -8.24 6.67 -23.77
CA ASP A 89 -9.25 7.62 -24.16
C ASP A 89 -9.15 8.90 -23.31
N PHE A 90 -10.22 9.69 -23.26
CA PHE A 90 -10.30 10.91 -22.46
C PHE A 90 -10.36 10.62 -20.96
N ASP A 91 -10.92 9.48 -20.56
CA ASP A 91 -11.28 9.14 -19.18
C ASP A 91 -10.24 8.25 -18.50
N LEU A 92 -9.67 7.32 -19.21
CA LEU A 92 -8.75 6.33 -18.64
C LEU A 92 -7.63 5.93 -19.61
N ILE A 93 -6.61 5.32 -19.03
CA ILE A 93 -5.54 4.65 -19.79
C ILE A 93 -5.33 3.26 -19.21
N VAL A 94 -5.22 2.26 -20.09
CA VAL A 94 -4.87 0.87 -19.74
C VAL A 94 -3.46 0.60 -20.25
N ILE A 95 -2.60 0.17 -19.36
CA ILE A 95 -1.22 -0.18 -19.69
C ILE A 95 -0.92 -1.63 -19.35
N ASN A 96 -0.02 -2.25 -20.11
CA ASN A 96 0.61 -3.51 -19.75
C ASN A 96 1.92 -3.20 -19.03
N LYS A 97 1.89 -3.20 -17.68
CA LYS A 97 3.07 -2.89 -16.87
C LYS A 97 4.13 -3.97 -17.00
N ASN A 98 5.36 -3.59 -17.26
CA ASN A 98 6.50 -4.51 -17.27
C ASN A 98 6.83 -5.02 -15.87
N ALA A 99 7.32 -6.26 -15.76
CA ALA A 99 7.97 -6.76 -14.55
C ALA A 99 9.20 -5.91 -14.21
N GLY A 100 9.50 -5.72 -12.93
CA GLY A 100 10.58 -4.85 -12.45
C GLY A 100 10.19 -3.41 -12.18
N MET A 101 9.08 -2.91 -12.77
CA MET A 101 8.59 -1.55 -12.56
C MET A 101 7.71 -1.47 -11.30
N VAL A 102 8.00 -0.49 -10.42
CA VAL A 102 7.16 -0.15 -9.26
C VAL A 102 6.03 0.78 -9.70
N VAL A 103 4.83 0.62 -9.16
CA VAL A 103 3.67 1.42 -9.57
C VAL A 103 3.78 2.88 -9.10
N HIS A 104 4.13 3.13 -7.85
CA HIS A 104 4.21 4.47 -7.27
C HIS A 104 5.41 4.60 -6.35
N PRO A 105 5.94 5.81 -6.15
CA PRO A 105 7.09 6.05 -5.30
C PRO A 105 6.89 5.48 -3.90
N SER A 106 7.96 4.91 -3.37
CA SER A 106 8.00 4.32 -2.03
C SER A 106 9.43 4.34 -1.51
N PHE A 107 9.61 4.07 -0.22
CA PHE A 107 10.94 3.98 0.38
C PHE A 107 11.85 3.03 -0.42
N GLY A 108 12.98 3.54 -0.91
CA GLY A 108 13.93 2.80 -1.76
C GLY A 108 13.57 2.73 -3.25
N ASN A 109 12.48 3.36 -3.70
CA ASN A 109 12.10 3.51 -5.10
C ASN A 109 11.34 4.85 -5.24
N ILE A 110 12.04 5.96 -5.22
CA ILE A 110 11.45 7.31 -5.29
C ILE A 110 11.21 7.78 -6.72
N ASP A 111 11.91 7.21 -7.66
CA ASP A 111 11.89 7.50 -9.10
C ASP A 111 11.76 6.21 -9.93
N ASN A 112 11.75 6.34 -11.25
CA ASN A 112 11.61 5.24 -12.20
C ASN A 112 10.36 4.37 -11.94
N THR A 113 9.29 5.00 -11.47
CA THR A 113 8.01 4.33 -11.21
C THR A 113 7.02 4.58 -12.35
N LEU A 114 5.95 3.78 -12.38
CA LEU A 114 4.86 4.00 -13.33
C LEU A 114 4.26 5.40 -13.19
N VAL A 115 4.14 5.93 -11.97
CA VAL A 115 3.62 7.29 -11.75
C VAL A 115 4.52 8.34 -12.40
N ASN A 116 5.86 8.22 -12.34
CA ASN A 116 6.77 9.12 -13.03
C ASN A 116 6.54 9.11 -14.56
N ALA A 117 6.34 7.92 -15.13
CA ALA A 117 6.05 7.76 -16.57
C ALA A 117 4.68 8.35 -16.95
N LEU A 118 3.65 8.09 -16.15
CA LEU A 118 2.30 8.62 -16.36
C LEU A 118 2.24 10.14 -16.27
N LEU A 119 2.95 10.76 -15.31
CA LEU A 119 3.06 12.21 -15.21
C LEU A 119 3.69 12.82 -16.46
N TYR A 120 4.68 12.16 -17.05
CA TYR A 120 5.29 12.61 -18.29
C TYR A 120 4.33 12.45 -19.49
N HIS A 121 3.68 11.30 -19.60
CA HIS A 121 2.77 10.98 -20.71
C HIS A 121 1.49 11.82 -20.67
N CYS A 122 0.80 11.81 -19.54
CA CYS A 122 -0.51 12.45 -19.38
C CYS A 122 -0.42 13.94 -19.04
N LYS A 123 0.78 14.45 -18.72
CA LYS A 123 0.99 15.86 -18.29
C LYS A 123 0.06 16.21 -17.12
N SER A 124 -0.91 17.11 -17.35
CA SER A 124 -1.87 17.57 -16.31
C SER A 124 -3.19 16.78 -16.28
N SER A 125 -3.36 15.76 -17.12
CA SER A 125 -4.63 15.04 -17.27
C SER A 125 -4.72 13.77 -16.41
N LEU A 126 -4.14 13.73 -15.22
CA LEU A 126 -4.32 12.64 -14.26
C LEU A 126 -5.19 13.09 -13.10
N SER A 127 -6.09 12.20 -12.63
CA SER A 127 -6.87 12.46 -11.43
C SER A 127 -6.01 12.73 -10.21
N GLY A 128 -6.29 13.80 -9.49
CA GLY A 128 -5.60 14.21 -8.26
C GLY A 128 -6.12 13.53 -6.98
N ILE A 129 -7.21 12.76 -7.04
CA ILE A 129 -7.87 12.17 -5.86
C ILE A 129 -6.94 11.24 -5.06
N GLY A 130 -6.07 10.50 -5.72
CA GLY A 130 -5.05 9.65 -5.07
C GLY A 130 -3.98 10.43 -4.30
N GLY A 131 -4.03 11.76 -4.32
CA GLY A 131 -3.02 12.65 -3.79
C GLY A 131 -1.78 12.74 -4.70
N VAL A 132 -0.82 13.58 -4.33
CA VAL A 132 0.38 13.85 -5.12
C VAL A 132 1.20 12.58 -5.38
N GLU A 133 1.15 11.62 -4.46
CA GLU A 133 1.95 10.39 -4.54
C GLU A 133 1.37 9.34 -5.49
N ARG A 134 0.08 9.41 -5.84
CA ARG A 134 -0.65 8.37 -6.59
C ARG A 134 -1.68 8.93 -7.57
N PRO A 135 -1.33 9.92 -8.39
CA PRO A 135 -2.29 10.49 -9.34
C PRO A 135 -2.83 9.41 -10.28
N GLY A 136 -4.14 9.33 -10.40
CA GLY A 136 -4.83 8.38 -11.27
C GLY A 136 -4.80 6.90 -10.86
N ILE A 137 -4.07 6.52 -9.81
CA ILE A 137 -3.86 5.12 -9.41
C ILE A 137 -5.00 4.61 -8.54
N VAL A 138 -5.81 3.70 -9.06
CA VAL A 138 -6.95 3.06 -8.37
C VAL A 138 -6.64 1.65 -7.87
N HIS A 139 -5.64 0.98 -8.43
CA HIS A 139 -5.14 -0.33 -7.98
C HIS A 139 -3.65 -0.49 -8.28
N ARG A 140 -3.07 -1.63 -7.91
CA ARG A 140 -1.64 -1.85 -8.12
C ARG A 140 -1.31 -3.30 -8.41
N LEU A 141 -0.18 -3.50 -9.10
CA LEU A 141 0.54 -4.77 -9.22
C LEU A 141 1.83 -4.72 -8.39
N ASP A 142 2.35 -5.88 -8.02
CA ASP A 142 3.66 -5.99 -7.38
C ASP A 142 4.78 -5.63 -8.39
N LYS A 143 5.96 -5.28 -7.88
CA LYS A 143 7.12 -4.88 -8.70
C LYS A 143 7.41 -5.91 -9.81
N MET A 144 7.49 -7.19 -9.45
CA MET A 144 7.85 -8.27 -10.39
C MET A 144 6.65 -8.86 -11.14
N THR A 145 5.44 -8.39 -10.89
CA THR A 145 4.24 -8.81 -11.64
C THR A 145 4.05 -7.90 -12.84
N SER A 146 3.99 -8.49 -14.02
CA SER A 146 3.58 -7.82 -15.25
C SER A 146 2.06 -7.90 -15.43
N GLY A 147 1.51 -7.10 -16.34
CA GLY A 147 0.10 -7.18 -16.73
C GLY A 147 -0.65 -5.85 -16.67
N LEU A 148 -1.95 -5.95 -16.85
CA LEU A 148 -2.80 -4.78 -17.06
C LEU A 148 -3.03 -3.96 -15.80
N LEU A 149 -2.94 -2.66 -15.96
CA LEU A 149 -3.30 -1.63 -14.99
C LEU A 149 -4.20 -0.61 -15.65
N VAL A 150 -5.31 -0.26 -14.98
CA VAL A 150 -6.18 0.84 -15.40
C VAL A 150 -5.88 2.07 -14.53
N ILE A 151 -5.76 3.22 -15.18
CA ILE A 151 -5.42 4.51 -14.59
C ILE A 151 -6.50 5.52 -14.94
N ALA A 152 -6.96 6.30 -13.99
CA ALA A 152 -7.95 7.34 -14.19
C ALA A 152 -7.30 8.66 -14.62
N LYS A 153 -7.76 9.26 -15.73
CA LYS A 153 -7.28 10.54 -16.23
C LYS A 153 -8.03 11.72 -15.60
N ASN A 154 -9.22 11.50 -15.06
CA ASN A 154 -10.02 12.53 -14.37
C ASN A 154 -10.64 12.00 -13.07
N ASP A 155 -11.18 12.92 -12.28
CA ASP A 155 -11.66 12.60 -10.93
C ASP A 155 -12.96 11.78 -10.94
N LEU A 156 -13.85 11.97 -11.90
CA LEU A 156 -15.08 11.18 -12.03
C LEU A 156 -14.74 9.70 -12.28
N THR A 157 -13.88 9.44 -13.23
CA THR A 157 -13.41 8.09 -13.56
C THR A 157 -12.67 7.47 -12.37
N HIS A 158 -11.87 8.25 -11.64
CA HIS A 158 -11.19 7.76 -10.43
C HIS A 158 -12.18 7.29 -9.36
N ILE A 159 -13.23 8.06 -9.10
CA ILE A 159 -14.28 7.73 -8.13
C ILE A 159 -14.99 6.44 -8.55
N GLU A 160 -15.42 6.33 -9.80
CA GLU A 160 -16.17 5.17 -10.29
C GLU A 160 -15.31 3.91 -10.34
N LEU A 161 -14.08 3.98 -10.82
CA LEU A 161 -13.16 2.85 -10.78
C LEU A 161 -12.85 2.42 -9.34
N SER A 162 -12.56 3.37 -8.45
CA SER A 162 -12.32 3.07 -7.02
C SER A 162 -13.52 2.37 -6.37
N LYS A 163 -14.75 2.79 -6.71
CA LYS A 163 -16.00 2.16 -6.26
C LYS A 163 -16.11 0.71 -6.77
N GLN A 164 -15.80 0.47 -8.05
CA GLN A 164 -15.79 -0.87 -8.64
C GLN A 164 -14.77 -1.78 -7.94
N PHE A 165 -13.54 -1.32 -7.71
CA PHE A 165 -12.53 -2.09 -6.97
C PHE A 165 -12.92 -2.36 -5.52
N LYS A 166 -13.53 -1.36 -4.83
CA LYS A 166 -14.03 -1.48 -3.46
C LYS A 166 -15.16 -2.50 -3.37
N ASN A 167 -16.10 -2.46 -4.30
CA ASN A 167 -17.26 -3.34 -4.35
C ASN A 167 -16.93 -4.71 -4.96
N ARG A 168 -15.68 -4.93 -5.39
CA ARG A 168 -15.21 -6.18 -6.00
C ARG A 168 -15.96 -6.57 -7.27
N THR A 169 -16.47 -5.60 -8.03
CA THR A 169 -17.15 -5.83 -9.31
C THR A 169 -16.19 -6.01 -10.49
N VAL A 170 -14.93 -5.61 -10.31
CA VAL A 170 -13.88 -5.83 -11.31
C VAL A 170 -13.41 -7.28 -11.26
N THR A 171 -13.52 -8.01 -12.36
CA THR A 171 -12.94 -9.34 -12.49
C THR A 171 -11.43 -9.23 -12.68
N LYS A 172 -10.67 -9.89 -11.80
CA LYS A 172 -9.19 -9.88 -11.80
C LYS A 172 -8.67 -11.28 -12.07
N LYS A 173 -8.07 -11.45 -13.24
CA LYS A 173 -7.46 -12.73 -13.66
C LYS A 173 -5.96 -12.57 -13.80
N TYR A 174 -5.24 -13.58 -13.34
CA TYR A 174 -3.78 -13.64 -13.37
C TYR A 174 -3.34 -15.01 -13.89
N MET A 175 -2.21 -15.02 -14.55
CA MET A 175 -1.49 -16.25 -14.84
C MET A 175 -0.35 -16.42 -13.85
N ALA A 176 -0.18 -17.62 -13.33
CA ALA A 176 0.92 -17.95 -12.43
C ALA A 176 1.52 -19.31 -12.79
N ILE A 177 2.82 -19.45 -12.50
CA ILE A 177 3.51 -20.75 -12.58
C ILE A 177 3.70 -21.27 -11.17
N THR A 178 3.26 -22.49 -10.90
CA THR A 178 3.50 -23.20 -9.65
C THR A 178 4.37 -24.41 -9.88
N GLN A 179 5.10 -24.80 -8.85
CA GLN A 179 5.90 -26.01 -8.82
C GLN A 179 5.12 -27.13 -8.12
N ASP A 180 5.58 -28.34 -8.30
CA ASP A 180 5.04 -29.59 -7.79
C ASP A 180 3.75 -30.06 -8.45
N LYS A 181 3.43 -31.33 -8.28
CA LYS A 181 2.24 -31.95 -8.85
C LYS A 181 0.99 -31.41 -8.18
N MET A 182 0.04 -30.94 -8.99
CA MET A 182 -1.24 -30.46 -8.48
C MET A 182 -2.16 -31.64 -8.13
N LEU A 183 -2.80 -31.56 -6.95
CA LEU A 183 -3.79 -32.56 -6.50
C LEU A 183 -5.13 -32.40 -7.23
N SER A 184 -5.46 -31.20 -7.67
CA SER A 184 -6.70 -30.91 -8.39
C SER A 184 -6.46 -29.88 -9.49
N LYS A 185 -7.14 -30.07 -10.63
CA LYS A 185 -7.09 -29.13 -11.76
C LYS A 185 -7.82 -27.80 -11.51
N THR A 186 -8.73 -27.78 -10.54
CA THR A 186 -9.47 -26.58 -10.13
C THR A 186 -9.63 -26.58 -8.63
N GLY A 187 -9.76 -25.40 -8.04
CA GLY A 187 -9.98 -25.27 -6.60
C GLY A 187 -9.96 -23.82 -6.14
N SER A 188 -10.04 -23.66 -4.83
CA SER A 188 -9.88 -22.35 -4.17
C SER A 188 -8.90 -22.45 -3.02
N VAL A 189 -8.15 -21.35 -2.83
CA VAL A 189 -7.30 -21.16 -1.65
C VAL A 189 -7.89 -19.98 -0.87
N GLU A 190 -8.22 -20.24 0.39
CA GLU A 190 -8.81 -19.25 1.30
C GLU A 190 -8.03 -19.27 2.61
N ASP A 191 -7.45 -18.13 2.97
CA ASP A 191 -6.62 -17.99 4.16
C ASP A 191 -6.51 -16.51 4.57
N ASN A 192 -6.01 -16.24 5.76
CA ASN A 192 -5.71 -14.87 6.18
C ASN A 192 -4.26 -14.50 5.86
N ILE A 193 -4.05 -13.35 5.22
CA ILE A 193 -2.72 -12.83 4.90
C ILE A 193 -2.32 -11.77 5.92
N VAL A 194 -1.14 -11.95 6.51
CA VAL A 194 -0.51 -11.04 7.46
C VAL A 194 0.91 -10.69 7.03
N ARG A 195 1.44 -9.59 7.55
CA ARG A 195 2.86 -9.27 7.39
C ARG A 195 3.69 -10.12 8.33
N SER A 196 4.71 -10.81 7.81
CA SER A 196 5.61 -11.63 8.62
C SER A 196 6.23 -10.81 9.76
N ARG A 197 6.23 -11.37 10.97
CA ARG A 197 6.89 -10.77 12.14
C ARG A 197 8.41 -10.86 12.06
N LYS A 198 8.93 -11.94 11.43
CA LYS A 198 10.38 -12.17 11.27
C LYS A 198 10.98 -11.30 10.15
N ASN A 199 10.29 -11.16 9.03
CA ASN A 199 10.73 -10.34 7.91
C ASN A 199 9.57 -9.48 7.39
N ARG A 200 9.56 -8.19 7.71
CA ARG A 200 8.50 -7.26 7.33
C ARG A 200 8.35 -7.01 5.82
N LYS A 201 9.29 -7.48 4.99
CA LYS A 201 9.18 -7.43 3.52
C LYS A 201 8.32 -8.56 2.96
N ILE A 202 8.04 -9.60 3.74
CA ILE A 202 7.32 -10.81 3.33
C ILE A 202 5.91 -10.80 3.92
N MET A 203 4.94 -11.21 3.12
CA MET A 203 3.59 -11.58 3.57
C MET A 203 3.55 -13.09 3.81
N THR A 204 2.76 -13.53 4.77
CA THR A 204 2.57 -14.94 5.11
C THR A 204 1.11 -15.22 5.41
N THR A 205 0.70 -16.46 5.29
CA THR A 205 -0.65 -16.90 5.67
C THR A 205 -0.72 -17.26 7.15
N THR A 206 -1.91 -17.26 7.70
CA THR A 206 -2.20 -17.66 9.07
C THR A 206 -3.64 -18.13 9.21
N LYS A 207 -3.83 -19.27 9.87
CA LYS A 207 -5.16 -19.80 10.22
C LYS A 207 -5.77 -19.12 11.46
N GLN A 208 -5.04 -18.25 12.16
CA GLN A 208 -5.57 -17.47 13.28
C GLN A 208 -6.49 -16.37 12.74
N ASN A 209 -7.49 -15.95 13.51
CA ASN A 209 -8.39 -14.84 13.16
C ASN A 209 -7.70 -13.46 13.18
N ILE A 210 -6.47 -13.40 12.69
CA ILE A 210 -5.65 -12.19 12.52
C ILE A 210 -5.30 -12.03 11.04
N GLY A 211 -5.16 -10.77 10.62
CA GLY A 211 -4.82 -10.47 9.22
C GLY A 211 -6.03 -10.11 8.38
N LYS A 212 -5.88 -10.26 7.07
CA LYS A 212 -6.92 -9.93 6.11
C LYS A 212 -7.26 -11.17 5.29
N GLU A 213 -8.52 -11.54 5.30
CA GLU A 213 -9.06 -12.60 4.46
C GLU A 213 -8.63 -12.43 3.00
N ALA A 214 -8.16 -13.52 2.40
CA ALA A 214 -7.72 -13.60 1.01
C ALA A 214 -8.30 -14.87 0.38
N LYS A 215 -8.95 -14.72 -0.79
CA LYS A 215 -9.54 -15.84 -1.52
C LYS A 215 -9.16 -15.76 -2.99
N THR A 216 -8.61 -16.87 -3.50
CA THR A 216 -8.18 -17.06 -4.88
C THR A 216 -8.77 -18.34 -5.41
N ILE A 217 -9.50 -18.26 -6.51
CA ILE A 217 -9.95 -19.43 -7.28
C ILE A 217 -8.89 -19.71 -8.33
N TYR A 218 -8.53 -20.97 -8.53
CA TYR A 218 -7.57 -21.34 -9.55
C TYR A 218 -8.08 -22.43 -10.50
N ARG A 219 -7.55 -22.44 -11.72
CA ARG A 219 -7.78 -23.45 -12.75
C ARG A 219 -6.45 -23.75 -13.44
N LEU A 220 -6.11 -25.04 -13.52
CA LEU A 220 -4.96 -25.51 -14.29
C LEU A 220 -5.21 -25.27 -15.78
N VAL A 221 -4.28 -24.57 -16.41
CA VAL A 221 -4.30 -24.32 -17.87
C VAL A 221 -3.41 -25.33 -18.58
N LYS A 222 -2.20 -25.57 -18.05
CA LYS A 222 -1.24 -26.48 -18.64
C LYS A 222 -0.31 -27.04 -17.58
N GLU A 223 -0.06 -28.33 -17.61
CA GLU A 223 0.97 -28.99 -16.84
C GLU A 223 2.16 -29.32 -17.76
N LEU A 224 3.36 -29.07 -17.27
CA LEU A 224 4.63 -29.36 -17.95
C LEU A 224 5.46 -30.23 -17.02
N GLU A 225 5.69 -31.46 -17.44
CA GLU A 225 6.63 -32.37 -16.79
C GLU A 225 8.00 -32.22 -17.44
N PHE A 226 8.99 -31.72 -16.68
CA PHE A 226 10.38 -31.59 -17.15
C PHE A 226 11.16 -32.87 -16.94
N ASN A 227 10.90 -33.57 -15.82
CA ASN A 227 11.45 -34.88 -15.48
C ASN A 227 10.56 -35.51 -14.39
N ARG A 228 10.88 -36.74 -13.96
CA ARG A 228 10.08 -37.47 -12.97
C ARG A 228 9.91 -36.76 -11.61
N GLN A 229 10.64 -35.69 -11.35
CA GLN A 229 10.64 -34.96 -10.07
C GLN A 229 10.22 -33.49 -10.18
N LEU A 230 10.21 -32.89 -11.39
CA LEU A 230 9.90 -31.49 -11.59
C LEU A 230 8.66 -31.31 -12.46
N PHE A 231 7.59 -30.90 -11.82
CA PHE A 231 6.33 -30.48 -12.47
C PHE A 231 6.18 -28.97 -12.36
N LEU A 232 5.86 -28.32 -13.46
CA LEU A 232 5.47 -26.92 -13.49
C LEU A 232 4.05 -26.82 -14.04
N ASN A 233 3.22 -26.00 -13.37
CA ASN A 233 1.85 -25.82 -13.75
C ASN A 233 1.60 -24.35 -14.10
N LEU A 234 1.08 -24.12 -15.28
CA LEU A 234 0.50 -22.84 -15.63
C LEU A 234 -0.94 -22.82 -15.15
N ILE A 235 -1.26 -21.93 -14.24
CA ILE A 235 -2.59 -21.78 -13.66
C ILE A 235 -3.18 -20.40 -13.95
N GLU A 236 -4.48 -20.33 -14.19
CA GLU A 236 -5.25 -19.10 -14.16
C GLU A 236 -5.79 -18.89 -12.73
N CYS A 237 -5.55 -17.73 -12.15
CA CYS A 237 -6.03 -17.33 -10.84
C CYS A 237 -7.08 -16.24 -10.97
N THR A 238 -8.28 -16.44 -10.44
CA THR A 238 -9.32 -15.41 -10.29
C THR A 238 -9.34 -14.93 -8.84
N LEU A 239 -9.15 -13.62 -8.65
CA LEU A 239 -9.05 -13.01 -7.32
C LEU A 239 -10.39 -12.44 -6.85
N GLU A 240 -10.99 -13.00 -5.79
CA GLU A 240 -12.11 -12.39 -5.07
C GLU A 240 -11.66 -11.26 -4.15
N THR A 241 -10.44 -11.33 -3.66
CA THR A 241 -9.77 -10.29 -2.85
C THR A 241 -8.52 -9.79 -3.54
N GLY A 242 -7.90 -8.72 -3.05
CA GLY A 242 -6.66 -8.16 -3.62
C GLY A 242 -5.67 -7.80 -2.51
N ARG A 243 -5.06 -8.80 -1.86
CA ARG A 243 -4.07 -8.56 -0.81
C ARG A 243 -2.67 -8.49 -1.39
N THR A 244 -1.78 -7.80 -0.71
CA THR A 244 -0.36 -7.75 -1.09
C THR A 244 0.21 -9.16 -1.16
N HIS A 245 0.88 -9.51 -2.26
CA HIS A 245 1.49 -10.81 -2.53
C HIS A 245 0.51 -12.01 -2.50
N GLN A 246 -0.79 -11.80 -2.78
CA GLN A 246 -1.81 -12.82 -2.57
C GLN A 246 -1.57 -14.11 -3.38
N ILE A 247 -1.11 -14.01 -4.63
CA ILE A 247 -0.84 -15.19 -5.48
C ILE A 247 0.51 -15.84 -5.14
N ARG A 248 1.42 -15.09 -4.48
CA ARG A 248 2.77 -15.57 -4.13
C ARG A 248 2.74 -16.43 -2.87
#